data_d855f545cbe2111df97122cd64e23555
#
_entry.id   d855f545cbe2111df97122cd64e23555
#
_cell.length_a   1.000
_cell.length_b   1.000
_cell.length_c   1.000
_cell.angle_alpha   90.00
_cell.angle_beta   90.00
_cell.angle_gamma   90.00
#
_symmetry.space_group_name_H-M   'P 1'
#
loop_
_entity.id
_entity.type
_entity.pdbx_description
1 polymer ?
#
loop_
_entity_poly.entity_id
_entity_poly.type
_entity_poly.pdbx_seq_one_letter_code
_entity_poly.pdbx_strand_id
1 'polypeptide(L)'
;MTMRTGFSIIRFGGNRVHMPKVRGVGRIVGFVAAAVLAMAGVVGQQVYAQGAPAATAAGAMAQAGRIDFKHAKGEESLPLNPKKVVVFDLATLDMLQALGVDAVVGVPAFKMPSHLKSYEGDTYTKVGSLFEPNYEAIRALSPDVIFIGRRSEPRYAELKKLAPTVDMAIDEGHAVESVFSNLRKLAELFGKQDKAQILIEQTQAEIDSLKAVTPSAGKAMLLLVSGGRINSYGPGSRMGVIFDAFGVQPAQAASGDERHGQSISFEFILQSNPDWLLVLDRDSAIGREGAAAERLLDNALIKATNAGKKGQIVYLNAMNWYVLDNAGITALRDNVRQLHEVFSKATPAVH
;
A
#
# COMPACT_ATOMS: atom_id res chain seq x y z
N MET A 1 -65.66 7.46 17.01
CA MET A 1 -65.86 7.89 15.63
C MET A 1 -64.60 7.46 14.89
N THR A 2 -64.56 6.27 14.52
CA THR A 2 -64.82 5.52 13.28
C THR A 2 -63.92 5.87 12.11
N MET A 3 -63.13 4.87 11.73
CA MET A 3 -62.74 4.45 10.35
C MET A 3 -61.63 5.27 9.65
N ARG A 4 -60.71 4.72 8.82
CA ARG A 4 -60.70 3.44 8.09
C ARG A 4 -59.29 3.13 7.58
N THR A 5 -58.96 1.89 7.62
CA THR A 5 -57.96 1.10 6.90
C THR A 5 -57.78 1.41 5.39
N GLY A 6 -56.58 1.27 4.89
CA GLY A 6 -56.30 1.19 3.49
C GLY A 6 -55.04 0.36 3.21
N PHE A 7 -55.22 -0.96 3.07
CA PHE A 7 -54.23 -1.89 2.49
C PHE A 7 -54.21 -1.73 0.97
N SER A 8 -53.02 -1.68 0.40
CA SER A 8 -52.85 -1.85 -1.05
C SER A 8 -51.79 -2.91 -1.32
N ILE A 9 -52.28 -4.04 -1.82
CA ILE A 9 -51.55 -5.19 -2.32
C ILE A 9 -51.19 -4.91 -3.76
N ILE A 10 -49.92 -5.00 -4.15
CA ILE A 10 -49.52 -5.11 -5.56
C ILE A 10 -48.93 -6.49 -5.81
N ARG A 11 -49.55 -7.15 -6.80
CA ARG A 11 -49.36 -8.52 -7.24
C ARG A 11 -48.02 -8.75 -7.96
N PHE A 12 -47.46 -9.91 -7.73
CA PHE A 12 -46.39 -10.57 -8.48
C PHE A 12 -46.81 -10.91 -9.93
N GLY A 13 -45.98 -10.57 -10.91
CA GLY A 13 -46.02 -11.08 -12.27
C GLY A 13 -44.87 -12.06 -12.47
N GLY A 14 -45.18 -13.33 -12.61
CA GLY A 14 -44.20 -14.38 -12.88
C GLY A 14 -43.86 -14.45 -14.36
N ASN A 15 -42.59 -14.66 -14.64
CA ASN A 15 -42.17 -15.10 -15.97
C ASN A 15 -41.32 -16.38 -15.81
N ARG A 16 -41.89 -17.49 -16.32
CA ARG A 16 -41.23 -18.80 -16.44
C ARG A 16 -40.33 -18.79 -17.68
N VAL A 17 -39.06 -19.09 -17.50
CA VAL A 17 -38.17 -19.42 -18.59
C VAL A 17 -38.09 -20.93 -18.75
N HIS A 18 -38.43 -21.36 -19.95
CA HIS A 18 -38.46 -22.74 -20.42
C HIS A 18 -37.03 -23.28 -20.65
N MET A 19 -36.73 -24.43 -20.08
CA MET A 19 -35.54 -25.23 -20.46
C MET A 19 -35.95 -26.27 -21.54
N PRO A 20 -35.14 -26.48 -22.58
CA PRO A 20 -35.30 -27.67 -23.41
C PRO A 20 -34.42 -28.82 -22.89
N LYS A 21 -35.06 -29.96 -22.68
CA LYS A 21 -34.44 -31.27 -22.54
C LYS A 21 -33.93 -31.73 -23.89
N VAL A 22 -32.67 -32.21 -23.95
CA VAL A 22 -32.23 -33.10 -25.05
C VAL A 22 -31.83 -34.44 -24.45
N ARG A 23 -32.58 -35.48 -24.86
CA ARG A 23 -32.26 -36.91 -24.75
C ARG A 23 -31.61 -37.34 -26.05
N GLY A 24 -30.65 -38.27 -25.95
CA GLY A 24 -30.20 -39.04 -27.13
C GLY A 24 -28.99 -39.89 -26.85
N VAL A 25 -29.24 -41.12 -26.46
CA VAL A 25 -28.28 -42.24 -26.34
C VAL A 25 -28.03 -42.81 -27.75
N GLY A 26 -26.79 -43.19 -28.06
CA GLY A 26 -26.45 -43.93 -29.26
C GLY A 26 -25.06 -44.53 -29.21
N ARG A 27 -24.99 -45.80 -28.77
CA ARG A 27 -23.83 -46.72 -28.95
C ARG A 27 -23.76 -47.11 -30.42
N ILE A 28 -22.56 -47.55 -30.90
CA ILE A 28 -22.21 -48.68 -31.81
C ILE A 28 -20.72 -48.51 -32.15
N VAL A 29 -19.80 -49.33 -31.65
CA VAL A 29 -19.23 -50.60 -32.10
C VAL A 29 -18.54 -50.54 -33.49
N GLY A 30 -17.22 -50.63 -33.45
CA GLY A 30 -16.23 -51.46 -34.10
C GLY A 30 -16.22 -51.57 -35.62
N PHE A 31 -15.06 -51.50 -36.20
CA PHE A 31 -14.53 -52.59 -37.05
C PHE A 31 -13.05 -52.39 -37.41
N VAL A 32 -12.37 -53.50 -37.52
CA VAL A 32 -10.97 -53.84 -37.69
C VAL A 32 -10.56 -53.86 -39.17
N ALA A 33 -9.29 -53.51 -39.42
CA ALA A 33 -8.35 -54.02 -40.42
C ALA A 33 -8.59 -53.82 -41.92
N ALA A 34 -7.54 -53.32 -42.57
CA ALA A 34 -6.78 -54.10 -43.55
C ALA A 34 -5.59 -53.32 -44.11
N ALA A 35 -4.45 -53.94 -44.06
CA ALA A 35 -3.20 -53.48 -44.69
C ALA A 35 -3.24 -53.78 -46.22
N VAL A 36 -2.70 -52.85 -47.02
CA VAL A 36 -2.20 -53.16 -48.36
C VAL A 36 -0.87 -52.40 -48.56
N LEU A 37 0.19 -53.17 -48.73
CA LEU A 37 1.49 -52.75 -49.26
C LEU A 37 1.35 -52.34 -50.74
N ALA A 38 1.95 -51.22 -51.11
CA ALA A 38 2.45 -50.97 -52.44
C ALA A 38 3.78 -50.18 -52.37
N MET A 39 4.86 -50.89 -52.70
CA MET A 39 6.15 -50.29 -53.02
C MET A 39 6.08 -49.63 -54.40
N ALA A 40 6.60 -48.41 -54.53
CA ALA A 40 7.45 -47.99 -55.65
C ALA A 40 7.83 -46.49 -55.50
N GLY A 41 9.11 -46.17 -55.75
CA GLY A 41 9.51 -44.84 -56.25
C GLY A 41 10.34 -44.04 -55.27
N VAL A 42 11.64 -44.33 -55.17
CA VAL A 42 12.66 -43.44 -54.65
C VAL A 42 12.86 -42.31 -55.64
N VAL A 43 12.48 -41.09 -55.27
CA VAL A 43 13.06 -39.85 -55.77
C VAL A 43 13.41 -38.97 -54.61
N GLY A 44 14.70 -38.80 -54.39
CA GLY A 44 15.21 -37.95 -53.34
C GLY A 44 14.85 -36.49 -53.55
N GLN A 45 14.09 -35.94 -52.63
CA GLN A 45 14.06 -34.51 -52.38
C GLN A 45 14.71 -34.26 -51.01
N GLN A 46 15.90 -33.76 -51.04
CA GLN A 46 16.53 -33.13 -49.88
C GLN A 46 15.71 -31.88 -49.53
N VAL A 47 14.83 -32.00 -48.54
CA VAL A 47 14.21 -30.89 -47.84
C VAL A 47 15.32 -30.29 -47.01
N TYR A 48 15.86 -29.16 -47.44
CA TYR A 48 16.64 -28.28 -46.60
C TYR A 48 15.73 -27.85 -45.44
N ALA A 49 15.92 -28.45 -44.27
CA ALA A 49 15.40 -27.92 -43.03
C ALA A 49 16.04 -26.55 -42.82
N GLN A 50 15.33 -25.50 -43.21
CA GLN A 50 15.66 -24.14 -42.77
C GLN A 50 15.53 -24.13 -41.27
N GLY A 51 16.69 -24.12 -40.60
CA GLY A 51 16.78 -23.93 -39.16
C GLY A 51 16.09 -22.62 -38.80
N ALA A 52 15.03 -22.70 -38.03
CA ALA A 52 14.47 -21.54 -37.37
C ALA A 52 15.61 -20.84 -36.61
N PRO A 53 15.71 -19.52 -36.71
CA PRO A 53 16.85 -18.80 -36.13
C PRO A 53 16.84 -19.02 -34.59
N ALA A 54 18.00 -19.48 -34.09
CA ALA A 54 18.25 -19.66 -32.65
C ALA A 54 17.98 -18.40 -31.79
N ALA A 55 17.85 -17.25 -32.42
CA ALA A 55 17.50 -15.97 -31.84
C ALA A 55 16.08 -15.94 -31.25
N THR A 56 15.11 -16.70 -31.80
CA THR A 56 13.73 -16.74 -31.26
C THR A 56 13.62 -17.57 -29.98
N ALA A 57 14.39 -18.64 -29.86
CA ALA A 57 14.39 -19.48 -28.65
C ALA A 57 15.12 -18.78 -27.48
N ALA A 58 16.23 -18.09 -27.76
CA ALA A 58 16.94 -17.29 -26.76
C ALA A 58 16.11 -16.08 -26.29
N GLY A 59 15.36 -15.45 -27.19
CA GLY A 59 14.43 -14.36 -26.86
C GLY A 59 13.26 -14.84 -26.00
N ALA A 60 12.67 -16.01 -26.29
CA ALA A 60 11.60 -16.61 -25.52
C ALA A 60 12.06 -17.08 -24.12
N MET A 61 13.28 -17.63 -24.01
CA MET A 61 13.87 -17.99 -22.71
C MET A 61 14.27 -16.75 -21.89
N ALA A 62 14.71 -15.67 -22.55
CA ALA A 62 15.00 -14.40 -21.86
C ALA A 62 13.73 -13.72 -21.33
N GLN A 63 12.58 -13.93 -21.95
CA GLN A 63 11.27 -13.45 -21.48
C GLN A 63 10.66 -14.37 -20.41
N ALA A 64 10.93 -15.65 -20.39
CA ALA A 64 10.39 -16.61 -19.42
C ALA A 64 10.81 -16.36 -17.97
N GLY A 65 11.81 -15.49 -17.74
CA GLY A 65 12.27 -15.11 -16.40
C GLY A 65 12.05 -13.63 -16.05
N ARG A 66 11.10 -12.96 -16.72
CA ARG A 66 10.81 -11.54 -16.49
C ARG A 66 9.33 -11.31 -16.24
N ILE A 67 9.03 -10.20 -15.56
CA ILE A 67 7.67 -9.75 -15.28
C ILE A 67 7.53 -8.27 -15.66
N ASP A 68 6.39 -7.90 -16.24
CA ASP A 68 6.04 -6.51 -16.50
C ASP A 68 5.43 -5.90 -15.24
N PHE A 69 6.20 -5.05 -14.57
CA PHE A 69 5.85 -4.45 -13.29
C PHE A 69 5.23 -3.07 -13.50
N LYS A 70 3.92 -2.97 -13.29
CA LYS A 70 3.17 -1.71 -13.38
C LYS A 70 3.36 -0.86 -12.13
N HIS A 71 3.67 0.44 -12.32
CA HIS A 71 3.92 1.38 -11.24
C HIS A 71 3.42 2.80 -11.57
N ALA A 72 3.57 3.75 -10.65
CA ALA A 72 2.99 5.10 -10.80
C ALA A 72 3.49 5.88 -12.03
N LYS A 73 4.68 5.56 -12.58
CA LYS A 73 5.29 6.22 -13.76
C LYS A 73 5.20 5.38 -15.05
N GLY A 74 4.50 4.25 -15.03
CA GLY A 74 4.36 3.39 -16.20
C GLY A 74 4.59 1.91 -15.91
N GLU A 75 5.42 1.27 -16.72
CA GLU A 75 5.68 -0.16 -16.63
C GLU A 75 7.18 -0.43 -16.88
N GLU A 76 7.76 -1.33 -16.10
CA GLU A 76 9.15 -1.79 -16.26
C GLU A 76 9.20 -3.30 -16.36
N SER A 77 9.92 -3.82 -17.34
CA SER A 77 10.21 -5.24 -17.41
C SER A 77 11.33 -5.58 -16.44
N LEU A 78 11.07 -6.39 -15.44
CA LEU A 78 12.00 -6.76 -14.37
C LEU A 78 12.36 -8.24 -14.44
N PRO A 79 13.60 -8.65 -14.11
CA PRO A 79 13.90 -10.05 -13.89
C PRO A 79 13.09 -10.56 -12.68
N LEU A 80 12.53 -11.77 -12.78
CA LEU A 80 11.94 -12.42 -11.62
C LEU A 80 13.00 -12.69 -10.56
N ASN A 81 12.67 -12.43 -9.30
CA ASN A 81 13.53 -12.62 -8.15
C ASN A 81 14.88 -11.90 -8.28
N PRO A 82 14.87 -10.56 -8.51
CA PRO A 82 16.08 -9.75 -8.64
C PRO A 82 16.98 -9.91 -7.42
N LYS A 83 18.30 -9.89 -7.63
CA LYS A 83 19.30 -10.21 -6.58
C LYS A 83 19.96 -8.97 -6.00
N LYS A 84 19.92 -7.86 -6.71
CA LYS A 84 20.52 -6.60 -6.30
C LYS A 84 19.48 -5.49 -6.35
N VAL A 85 18.90 -5.20 -5.22
CA VAL A 85 17.82 -4.22 -5.09
C VAL A 85 18.33 -2.99 -4.36
N VAL A 86 18.14 -1.83 -4.95
CA VAL A 86 18.34 -0.53 -4.30
C VAL A 86 16.97 0.05 -3.95
N VAL A 87 16.81 0.52 -2.72
CA VAL A 87 15.52 1.03 -2.22
C VAL A 87 15.70 2.42 -1.62
N PHE A 88 15.05 3.43 -2.19
CA PHE A 88 14.95 4.78 -1.61
C PHE A 88 13.68 4.97 -0.80
N ASP A 89 12.63 4.21 -1.10
CA ASP A 89 11.34 4.31 -0.42
C ASP A 89 11.27 3.39 0.80
N LEU A 90 11.20 3.99 2.00
CA LEU A 90 11.18 3.21 3.25
C LEU A 90 9.91 2.37 3.43
N ALA A 91 8.80 2.75 2.80
CA ALA A 91 7.59 1.93 2.80
C ALA A 91 7.77 0.65 1.99
N THR A 92 8.43 0.75 0.83
CA THR A 92 8.82 -0.42 0.04
C THR A 92 9.83 -1.29 0.80
N LEU A 93 10.79 -0.68 1.51
CA LEU A 93 11.75 -1.40 2.33
C LEU A 93 11.06 -2.20 3.45
N ASP A 94 10.05 -1.60 4.10
CA ASP A 94 9.18 -2.27 5.08
C ASP A 94 8.48 -3.50 4.46
N MET A 95 7.88 -3.35 3.29
CA MET A 95 7.22 -4.46 2.59
C MET A 95 8.19 -5.58 2.22
N LEU A 96 9.38 -5.25 1.71
CA LEU A 96 10.40 -6.24 1.36
C LEU A 96 10.87 -7.01 2.59
N GLN A 97 11.10 -6.32 3.71
CA GLN A 97 11.44 -6.96 4.98
C GLN A 97 10.31 -7.85 5.48
N ALA A 98 9.06 -7.38 5.46
CA ALA A 98 7.91 -8.17 5.89
C ALA A 98 7.71 -9.43 5.03
N LEU A 99 8.03 -9.37 3.74
CA LEU A 99 8.02 -10.52 2.83
C LEU A 99 9.22 -11.48 3.06
N GLY A 100 10.26 -11.05 3.77
CA GLY A 100 11.51 -11.82 3.94
C GLY A 100 12.33 -11.85 2.66
N VAL A 101 12.53 -10.69 2.03
CA VAL A 101 13.36 -10.53 0.84
C VAL A 101 14.76 -10.07 1.24
N ASP A 102 15.77 -10.87 0.90
CA ASP A 102 17.19 -10.63 1.27
C ASP A 102 18.00 -9.98 0.13
N ALA A 103 17.34 -9.54 -0.95
CA ALA A 103 17.99 -9.00 -2.15
C ALA A 103 18.40 -7.52 -2.02
N VAL A 104 18.06 -6.82 -0.94
CA VAL A 104 18.39 -5.41 -0.75
C VAL A 104 19.89 -5.26 -0.51
N VAL A 105 20.54 -4.44 -1.36
CA VAL A 105 21.99 -4.15 -1.27
C VAL A 105 22.30 -2.68 -1.01
N GLY A 106 21.35 -1.78 -1.29
CA GLY A 106 21.51 -0.34 -1.13
C GLY A 106 20.27 0.33 -0.55
N VAL A 107 20.49 1.21 0.43
CA VAL A 107 19.45 1.96 1.16
C VAL A 107 19.88 3.40 1.40
N PRO A 108 18.97 4.36 1.63
CA PRO A 108 19.35 5.73 1.94
C PRO A 108 20.05 5.83 3.31
N ALA A 109 20.95 6.79 3.44
CA ALA A 109 21.53 7.19 4.72
C ALA A 109 20.46 7.97 5.51
N PHE A 110 19.69 7.27 6.30
CA PHE A 110 18.60 7.82 7.10
C PHE A 110 18.45 7.02 8.40
N LYS A 111 18.01 7.68 9.49
CA LYS A 111 17.67 7.00 10.73
C LYS A 111 16.41 6.15 10.51
N MET A 112 16.57 4.85 10.57
CA MET A 112 15.49 3.92 10.28
C MET A 112 14.49 3.81 11.45
N PRO A 113 13.21 3.53 11.18
CA PRO A 113 12.27 3.10 12.22
C PRO A 113 12.74 1.80 12.87
N SER A 114 12.27 1.53 14.08
CA SER A 114 12.75 0.41 14.91
C SER A 114 12.75 -0.94 14.20
N HIS A 115 11.69 -1.23 13.42
CA HIS A 115 11.56 -2.48 12.69
C HIS A 115 12.49 -2.58 11.46
N LEU A 116 13.01 -1.46 10.95
CA LEU A 116 13.97 -1.41 9.84
C LEU A 116 15.42 -1.15 10.30
N LYS A 117 15.68 -1.14 11.60
CA LYS A 117 16.98 -0.75 12.16
C LYS A 117 18.16 -1.58 11.65
N SER A 118 17.94 -2.83 11.26
CA SER A 118 18.98 -3.69 10.66
C SER A 118 19.60 -3.09 9.40
N TYR A 119 18.85 -2.27 8.65
CA TYR A 119 19.34 -1.61 7.42
C TYR A 119 20.27 -0.40 7.70
N GLU A 120 20.45 -0.01 8.95
CA GLU A 120 21.49 0.97 9.33
C GLU A 120 22.90 0.39 9.27
N GLY A 121 23.05 -0.93 9.36
CA GLY A 121 24.34 -1.64 9.38
C GLY A 121 25.14 -1.47 8.09
N ASP A 122 26.45 -1.78 8.19
CA ASP A 122 27.43 -1.63 7.11
C ASP A 122 27.27 -2.65 5.99
N THR A 123 26.46 -3.67 6.18
CA THR A 123 26.09 -4.66 5.14
C THR A 123 25.38 -3.99 3.95
N TYR A 124 24.70 -2.87 4.19
CA TYR A 124 23.93 -2.17 3.19
C TYR A 124 24.64 -0.89 2.75
N THR A 125 24.94 -0.79 1.45
CA THR A 125 25.56 0.42 0.89
C THR A 125 24.64 1.62 1.06
N LYS A 126 25.15 2.74 1.59
CA LYS A 126 24.42 3.99 1.69
C LYS A 126 24.44 4.71 0.34
N VAL A 127 23.30 4.72 -0.35
CA VAL A 127 23.15 5.20 -1.74
C VAL A 127 22.71 6.67 -1.82
N GLY A 128 22.98 7.46 -0.81
CA GLY A 128 22.56 8.87 -0.70
C GLY A 128 21.51 9.09 0.37
N SER A 129 20.80 10.21 0.31
CA SER A 129 19.68 10.52 1.22
C SER A 129 18.34 10.05 0.64
N LEU A 130 17.23 10.28 1.36
CA LEU A 130 15.86 10.04 0.83
C LEU A 130 15.52 10.92 -0.38
N PHE A 131 16.24 12.03 -0.59
CA PHE A 131 15.96 13.03 -1.63
C PHE A 131 17.04 13.09 -2.70
N GLU A 132 18.30 12.88 -2.32
CA GLU A 132 19.47 13.04 -3.19
C GLU A 132 20.24 11.72 -3.30
N PRO A 133 20.13 11.03 -4.45
CA PRO A 133 20.86 9.79 -4.70
C PRO A 133 22.38 10.04 -4.87
N ASN A 134 23.18 9.10 -4.41
CA ASN A 134 24.57 8.98 -4.77
C ASN A 134 24.68 8.07 -6.01
N TYR A 135 24.74 8.67 -7.19
CA TYR A 135 24.73 7.96 -8.47
C TYR A 135 25.96 7.06 -8.67
N GLU A 136 27.12 7.43 -8.09
CA GLU A 136 28.34 6.62 -8.18
C GLU A 136 28.19 5.34 -7.35
N ALA A 137 27.70 5.46 -6.11
CA ALA A 137 27.45 4.30 -5.25
C ALA A 137 26.40 3.36 -5.89
N ILE A 138 25.35 3.88 -6.48
CA ILE A 138 24.33 3.09 -7.18
C ILE A 138 24.95 2.36 -8.39
N ARG A 139 25.74 3.06 -9.21
CA ARG A 139 26.41 2.46 -10.37
C ARG A 139 27.37 1.35 -9.96
N ALA A 140 28.13 1.52 -8.87
CA ALA A 140 29.02 0.51 -8.34
C ALA A 140 28.30 -0.77 -7.92
N LEU A 141 27.07 -0.67 -7.40
CA LEU A 141 26.23 -1.80 -7.03
C LEU A 141 25.72 -2.56 -8.25
N SER A 142 25.55 -1.88 -9.41
CA SER A 142 24.92 -2.45 -10.60
C SER A 142 23.58 -3.15 -10.27
N PRO A 143 22.58 -2.42 -9.78
CA PRO A 143 21.34 -3.02 -9.31
C PRO A 143 20.48 -3.56 -10.46
N ASP A 144 19.71 -4.62 -10.17
CA ASP A 144 18.72 -5.19 -11.09
C ASP A 144 17.45 -4.31 -11.15
N VAL A 145 17.16 -3.61 -10.05
CA VAL A 145 16.00 -2.70 -9.90
C VAL A 145 16.26 -1.65 -8.81
N ILE A 146 15.72 -0.46 -9.02
CA ILE A 146 15.69 0.64 -8.05
C ILE A 146 14.24 0.94 -7.69
N PHE A 147 13.87 0.83 -6.42
CA PHE A 147 12.56 1.26 -5.92
C PHE A 147 12.64 2.66 -5.34
N ILE A 148 11.78 3.53 -5.83
CA ILE A 148 11.64 4.90 -5.36
C ILE A 148 10.23 5.15 -4.85
N GLY A 149 10.04 6.25 -4.14
CA GLY A 149 8.75 6.77 -3.74
C GLY A 149 8.73 8.28 -3.86
N ARG A 150 7.71 8.91 -3.33
CA ARG A 150 7.41 10.33 -3.49
C ARG A 150 8.62 11.27 -3.24
N ARG A 151 9.49 10.98 -2.27
CA ARG A 151 10.64 11.87 -1.94
C ARG A 151 11.74 11.82 -2.99
N SER A 152 11.96 10.68 -3.60
CA SER A 152 12.96 10.46 -4.65
C SER A 152 12.37 10.51 -6.07
N GLU A 153 11.05 10.68 -6.20
CA GLU A 153 10.34 10.78 -7.48
C GLU A 153 10.96 11.82 -8.43
N PRO A 154 11.39 13.02 -7.99
CA PRO A 154 12.03 14.01 -8.87
C PRO A 154 13.33 13.51 -9.51
N ARG A 155 13.92 12.43 -9.01
CA ARG A 155 15.16 11.80 -9.54
C ARG A 155 14.89 10.58 -10.42
N TYR A 156 13.63 10.28 -10.74
CA TYR A 156 13.22 9.12 -11.53
C TYR A 156 13.97 9.03 -12.87
N ALA A 157 14.01 10.12 -13.63
CA ALA A 157 14.61 10.12 -14.96
C ALA A 157 16.13 9.85 -14.95
N GLU A 158 16.85 10.33 -13.93
CA GLU A 158 18.27 10.09 -13.73
C GLU A 158 18.55 8.67 -13.25
N LEU A 159 17.76 8.17 -12.32
CA LEU A 159 17.89 6.82 -11.78
C LEU A 159 17.59 5.76 -12.85
N LYS A 160 16.60 6.00 -13.71
CA LYS A 160 16.24 5.12 -14.82
C LYS A 160 17.38 4.94 -15.84
N LYS A 161 18.33 5.87 -15.92
CA LYS A 161 19.55 5.73 -16.76
C LYS A 161 20.55 4.72 -16.19
N LEU A 162 20.43 4.37 -14.89
CA LEU A 162 21.34 3.45 -14.22
C LEU A 162 20.79 2.03 -14.16
N ALA A 163 19.48 1.87 -13.90
CA ALA A 163 18.79 0.59 -13.83
C ALA A 163 17.27 0.77 -13.98
N PRO A 164 16.50 -0.29 -14.26
CA PRO A 164 15.05 -0.28 -14.18
C PRO A 164 14.59 0.35 -12.87
N THR A 165 13.75 1.39 -12.94
CA THR A 165 13.35 2.17 -11.78
C THR A 165 11.83 2.17 -11.64
N VAL A 166 11.35 1.77 -10.46
CA VAL A 166 9.95 1.58 -10.14
C VAL A 166 9.52 2.60 -9.09
N ASP A 167 8.49 3.38 -9.39
CA ASP A 167 7.89 4.32 -8.45
C ASP A 167 6.73 3.65 -7.70
N MET A 168 6.93 3.43 -6.40
CA MET A 168 6.00 2.74 -5.50
C MET A 168 5.02 3.68 -4.79
N ALA A 169 4.88 4.92 -5.28
CA ALA A 169 3.95 5.88 -4.71
C ALA A 169 2.53 5.30 -4.65
N ILE A 170 1.83 5.58 -3.55
CA ILE A 170 0.44 5.16 -3.33
C ILE A 170 -0.54 6.22 -3.83
N ASP A 171 -1.74 5.79 -4.18
CA ASP A 171 -2.91 6.67 -4.33
C ASP A 171 -3.42 7.03 -2.93
N GLU A 172 -3.30 8.29 -2.55
CA GLU A 172 -3.68 8.79 -1.22
C GLU A 172 -5.20 8.64 -0.98
N GLY A 173 -6.04 8.71 -2.03
CA GLY A 173 -7.48 8.48 -1.94
C GLY A 173 -7.87 7.02 -1.68
N HIS A 174 -6.97 6.08 -2.02
CA HIS A 174 -7.14 4.63 -1.85
C HIS A 174 -5.89 4.02 -1.18
N ALA A 175 -5.48 4.60 -0.04
CA ALA A 175 -4.19 4.30 0.56
C ALA A 175 -4.03 2.82 0.94
N VAL A 176 -5.02 2.22 1.61
CA VAL A 176 -4.95 0.81 2.06
C VAL A 176 -4.90 -0.14 0.86
N GLU A 177 -5.76 0.06 -0.14
CA GLU A 177 -5.80 -0.72 -1.37
C GLU A 177 -4.49 -0.62 -2.14
N SER A 178 -3.89 0.58 -2.19
CA SER A 178 -2.59 0.82 -2.82
C SER A 178 -1.47 0.07 -2.10
N VAL A 179 -1.45 0.08 -0.77
CA VAL A 179 -0.49 -0.69 0.05
C VAL A 179 -0.61 -2.19 -0.26
N PHE A 180 -1.83 -2.73 -0.26
CA PHE A 180 -2.06 -4.14 -0.57
C PHE A 180 -1.70 -4.49 -2.02
N SER A 181 -2.00 -3.60 -2.97
CA SER A 181 -1.61 -3.77 -4.38
C SER A 181 -0.09 -3.80 -4.53
N ASN A 182 0.62 -2.86 -3.92
CA ASN A 182 2.07 -2.80 -3.96
C ASN A 182 2.71 -4.03 -3.30
N LEU A 183 2.17 -4.49 -2.16
CA LEU A 183 2.63 -5.71 -1.50
C LEU A 183 2.46 -6.95 -2.39
N ARG A 184 1.31 -7.09 -3.08
CA ARG A 184 1.07 -8.21 -4.02
C ARG A 184 2.05 -8.18 -5.19
N LYS A 185 2.29 -7.01 -5.79
CA LYS A 185 3.26 -6.85 -6.89
C LYS A 185 4.68 -7.22 -6.48
N LEU A 186 5.12 -6.77 -5.30
CA LEU A 186 6.42 -7.16 -4.74
C LEU A 186 6.47 -8.66 -4.47
N ALA A 187 5.41 -9.22 -3.91
CA ALA A 187 5.34 -10.65 -3.65
C ALA A 187 5.40 -11.48 -4.94
N GLU A 188 4.74 -11.06 -6.00
CA GLU A 188 4.81 -11.69 -7.31
C GLU A 188 6.24 -11.64 -7.88
N LEU A 189 6.90 -10.47 -7.81
CA LEU A 189 8.28 -10.29 -8.25
C LEU A 189 9.28 -11.20 -7.52
N PHE A 190 9.07 -11.44 -6.22
CA PHE A 190 9.99 -12.21 -5.36
C PHE A 190 9.50 -13.63 -5.01
N GLY A 191 8.38 -14.10 -5.57
CA GLY A 191 7.83 -15.43 -5.27
C GLY A 191 7.37 -15.58 -3.81
N LYS A 192 6.70 -14.56 -3.25
CA LYS A 192 6.27 -14.50 -1.85
C LYS A 192 4.74 -14.32 -1.69
N GLN A 193 3.95 -14.79 -2.66
CA GLN A 193 2.51 -14.54 -2.74
C GLN A 193 1.76 -15.02 -1.49
N ASP A 194 2.05 -16.22 -1.00
CA ASP A 194 1.41 -16.75 0.21
C ASP A 194 1.67 -15.88 1.44
N LYS A 195 2.91 -15.39 1.58
CA LYS A 195 3.28 -14.49 2.68
C LYS A 195 2.54 -13.16 2.60
N ALA A 196 2.42 -12.60 1.39
CA ALA A 196 1.68 -11.36 1.18
C ALA A 196 0.20 -11.53 1.50
N GLN A 197 -0.41 -12.64 1.09
CA GLN A 197 -1.81 -12.91 1.36
C GLN A 197 -2.09 -12.97 2.87
N ILE A 198 -1.27 -13.67 3.63
CA ILE A 198 -1.37 -13.74 5.10
C ILE A 198 -1.26 -12.34 5.72
N LEU A 199 -0.29 -11.52 5.29
CA LEU A 199 -0.10 -10.17 5.80
C LEU A 199 -1.29 -9.27 5.48
N ILE A 200 -1.86 -9.36 4.29
CA ILE A 200 -3.04 -8.60 3.87
C ILE A 200 -4.26 -8.99 4.70
N GLU A 201 -4.53 -10.28 4.86
CA GLU A 201 -5.68 -10.76 5.65
C GLU A 201 -5.59 -10.33 7.11
N GLN A 202 -4.40 -10.45 7.72
CA GLN A 202 -4.17 -9.99 9.08
C GLN A 202 -4.35 -8.48 9.22
N THR A 203 -3.83 -7.70 8.25
CA THR A 203 -3.95 -6.24 8.27
C THR A 203 -5.40 -5.81 8.10
N GLN A 204 -6.15 -6.46 7.19
CA GLN A 204 -7.56 -6.18 7.00
C GLN A 204 -8.39 -6.48 8.26
N ALA A 205 -8.13 -7.61 8.91
CA ALA A 205 -8.81 -7.96 10.17
C ALA A 205 -8.54 -6.93 11.29
N GLU A 206 -7.31 -6.40 11.38
CA GLU A 206 -6.96 -5.35 12.32
C GLU A 206 -7.67 -4.02 12.00
N ILE A 207 -7.77 -3.65 10.71
CA ILE A 207 -8.53 -2.47 10.26
C ILE A 207 -10.03 -2.64 10.60
N ASP A 208 -10.61 -3.81 10.34
CA ASP A 208 -12.01 -4.07 10.63
C ASP A 208 -12.30 -4.00 12.14
N SER A 209 -11.38 -4.50 12.97
CA SER A 209 -11.45 -4.37 14.41
C SER A 209 -11.40 -2.90 14.87
N LEU A 210 -10.53 -2.08 14.28
CA LEU A 210 -10.48 -0.64 14.54
C LEU A 210 -11.80 0.03 14.13
N LYS A 211 -12.33 -0.27 12.94
CA LYS A 211 -13.60 0.28 12.46
C LYS A 211 -14.80 -0.08 13.33
N ALA A 212 -14.74 -1.15 14.09
CA ALA A 212 -15.79 -1.53 15.02
C ALA A 212 -15.87 -0.60 16.25
N VAL A 213 -14.77 0.04 16.65
CA VAL A 213 -14.71 0.91 17.85
C VAL A 213 -14.75 2.41 17.52
N THR A 214 -14.31 2.82 16.31
CA THR A 214 -14.20 4.24 15.94
C THR A 214 -15.53 5.01 15.90
N PRO A 215 -16.70 4.44 15.50
CA PRO A 215 -17.96 5.19 15.46
C PRO A 215 -18.42 5.73 16.81
N SER A 216 -18.07 5.05 17.91
CA SER A 216 -18.45 5.44 19.28
C SER A 216 -17.36 6.25 19.99
N ALA A 217 -16.18 6.39 19.40
CA ALA A 217 -15.04 7.03 20.06
C ALA A 217 -15.13 8.57 20.16
N GLY A 218 -16.02 9.20 19.38
CA GLY A 218 -16.11 10.65 19.26
C GLY A 218 -15.34 11.20 18.05
N LYS A 219 -15.22 12.52 17.97
CA LYS A 219 -14.62 13.22 16.82
C LYS A 219 -13.16 13.53 17.07
N ALA A 220 -12.32 13.30 16.05
CA ALA A 220 -10.90 13.55 16.11
C ALA A 220 -10.45 14.66 15.15
N MET A 221 -9.38 15.36 15.54
CA MET A 221 -8.63 16.27 14.68
C MET A 221 -7.20 15.75 14.55
N LEU A 222 -6.73 15.57 13.32
CA LEU A 222 -5.35 15.18 13.03
C LEU A 222 -4.48 16.40 12.80
N LEU A 223 -3.44 16.52 13.61
CA LEU A 223 -2.51 17.66 13.59
C LEU A 223 -1.11 17.20 13.20
N LEU A 224 -0.47 17.96 12.32
CA LEU A 224 0.98 17.90 12.09
C LEU A 224 1.63 19.15 12.65
N VAL A 225 2.52 18.95 13.61
CA VAL A 225 3.35 20.04 14.19
C VAL A 225 4.73 20.04 13.54
N SER A 226 5.17 21.18 13.04
CA SER A 226 6.48 21.36 12.42
C SER A 226 6.98 22.79 12.56
N GLY A 227 8.16 22.97 13.17
CA GLY A 227 8.77 24.29 13.34
C GLY A 227 7.87 25.31 14.04
N GLY A 228 7.09 24.90 15.04
CA GLY A 228 6.17 25.73 15.77
C GLY A 228 4.85 26.07 15.05
N ARG A 229 4.60 25.49 13.85
CA ARG A 229 3.35 25.64 13.11
C ARG A 229 2.50 24.40 13.23
N ILE A 230 1.19 24.57 13.18
CA ILE A 230 0.21 23.48 13.24
C ILE A 230 -0.58 23.46 11.94
N ASN A 231 -0.59 22.30 11.29
CA ASN A 231 -1.47 22.02 10.16
C ASN A 231 -2.47 20.94 10.54
N SER A 232 -3.73 21.12 10.18
CA SER A 232 -4.77 20.09 10.30
C SER A 232 -4.93 19.32 8.99
N TYR A 233 -5.14 18.02 9.08
CA TYR A 233 -5.41 17.13 7.96
C TYR A 233 -6.81 16.53 8.12
N GLY A 234 -7.61 16.60 7.07
CA GLY A 234 -8.97 16.05 7.02
C GLY A 234 -9.11 14.85 6.08
N PRO A 235 -10.35 14.37 5.86
CA PRO A 235 -10.64 13.37 4.84
C PRO A 235 -10.15 13.81 3.45
N GLY A 236 -9.70 12.84 2.63
CA GLY A 236 -9.17 13.08 1.28
C GLY A 236 -7.78 13.73 1.23
N SER A 237 -7.20 14.10 2.37
CA SER A 237 -5.83 14.62 2.43
C SER A 237 -4.79 13.49 2.44
N ARG A 238 -3.52 13.83 2.27
CA ARG A 238 -2.39 12.88 2.34
C ARG A 238 -2.41 11.95 3.57
N MET A 239 -2.93 12.43 4.70
CA MET A 239 -3.02 11.67 5.94
C MET A 239 -4.48 11.30 6.28
N GLY A 240 -5.39 11.48 5.33
CA GLY A 240 -6.83 11.27 5.48
C GLY A 240 -7.24 9.84 5.73
N VAL A 241 -6.36 8.86 5.51
CA VAL A 241 -6.63 7.42 5.70
C VAL A 241 -7.25 7.10 7.08
N ILE A 242 -6.92 7.89 8.12
CA ILE A 242 -7.55 7.79 9.45
C ILE A 242 -9.08 7.92 9.35
N PHE A 243 -9.56 8.85 8.55
CA PHE A 243 -10.96 9.14 8.34
C PHE A 243 -11.55 8.24 7.24
N ASP A 244 -10.85 8.17 6.10
CA ASP A 244 -11.35 7.56 4.87
C ASP A 244 -11.41 6.02 4.97
N ALA A 245 -10.41 5.39 5.62
CA ALA A 245 -10.31 3.94 5.71
C ALA A 245 -10.50 3.37 7.13
N PHE A 246 -10.20 4.13 8.19
CA PHE A 246 -10.29 3.61 9.56
C PHE A 246 -11.57 4.02 10.30
N GLY A 247 -12.44 4.81 9.67
CA GLY A 247 -13.75 5.16 10.19
C GLY A 247 -13.75 6.15 11.35
N VAL A 248 -12.63 6.81 11.61
CA VAL A 248 -12.56 7.88 12.62
C VAL A 248 -13.40 9.07 12.15
N GLN A 249 -14.25 9.60 13.05
CA GLN A 249 -15.09 10.74 12.71
C GLN A 249 -14.28 12.04 12.76
N PRO A 250 -14.25 12.86 11.69
CA PRO A 250 -13.53 14.13 11.72
C PRO A 250 -14.27 15.16 12.58
N ALA A 251 -13.52 15.96 13.35
CA ALA A 251 -14.08 17.04 14.15
C ALA A 251 -14.52 18.23 13.30
N GLN A 252 -14.03 18.34 12.07
CA GLN A 252 -14.46 19.32 11.09
C GLN A 252 -14.64 18.67 9.72
N ALA A 253 -15.49 19.28 8.89
CA ALA A 253 -15.65 18.85 7.52
C ALA A 253 -14.34 19.06 6.73
N ALA A 254 -14.12 18.25 5.69
CA ALA A 254 -13.04 18.46 4.76
C ALA A 254 -13.17 19.89 4.17
N SER A 255 -12.14 20.69 4.31
CA SER A 255 -12.07 22.01 3.71
C SER A 255 -11.26 21.94 2.41
N GLY A 256 -11.93 21.70 1.29
CA GLY A 256 -11.36 21.83 -0.04
C GLY A 256 -10.18 20.90 -0.37
N ASP A 257 -9.44 21.24 -1.42
CA ASP A 257 -8.35 20.47 -2.03
C ASP A 257 -7.02 20.64 -1.25
N GLU A 258 -7.04 20.39 0.07
CA GLU A 258 -5.87 20.62 0.93
C GLU A 258 -5.08 19.31 1.14
N ARG A 259 -4.50 18.81 0.07
CA ARG A 259 -3.59 17.65 0.07
C ARG A 259 -2.47 17.78 1.12
N HIS A 260 -2.04 19.01 1.41
CA HIS A 260 -0.91 19.32 2.31
C HIS A 260 -1.34 19.75 3.71
N GLY A 261 -2.62 19.67 4.02
CA GLY A 261 -3.19 20.14 5.28
C GLY A 261 -3.32 21.65 5.33
N GLN A 262 -4.22 22.12 6.20
CA GLN A 262 -4.52 23.53 6.42
C GLN A 262 -3.77 24.05 7.65
N SER A 263 -3.10 25.20 7.52
CA SER A 263 -2.52 25.89 8.67
C SER A 263 -3.64 26.44 9.55
N ILE A 264 -3.61 26.14 10.84
CA ILE A 264 -4.66 26.47 11.79
C ILE A 264 -4.08 27.13 13.05
N SER A 265 -4.95 27.87 13.79
CA SER A 265 -4.61 28.45 15.08
C SER A 265 -5.14 27.62 16.26
N PHE A 266 -4.72 27.95 17.47
CA PHE A 266 -5.25 27.32 18.69
C PHE A 266 -6.72 27.67 18.92
N GLU A 267 -7.17 28.87 18.54
CA GLU A 267 -8.57 29.29 18.63
C GLU A 267 -9.44 28.45 17.72
N PHE A 268 -8.94 28.10 16.52
CA PHE A 268 -9.65 27.20 15.62
C PHE A 268 -9.81 25.80 16.21
N ILE A 269 -8.77 25.26 16.87
CA ILE A 269 -8.85 23.97 17.55
C ILE A 269 -9.88 24.04 18.70
N LEU A 270 -9.85 25.12 19.48
CA LEU A 270 -10.82 25.33 20.57
C LEU A 270 -12.26 25.42 20.04
N GLN A 271 -12.47 26.19 18.95
CA GLN A 271 -13.80 26.34 18.34
C GLN A 271 -14.32 25.01 17.76
N SER A 272 -13.46 24.22 17.13
CA SER A 272 -13.79 22.88 16.60
C SER A 272 -14.07 21.88 17.72
N ASN A 273 -13.52 22.10 18.90
CA ASN A 273 -13.69 21.34 20.14
C ASN A 273 -13.67 19.81 19.94
N PRO A 274 -12.58 19.24 19.40
CA PRO A 274 -12.48 17.81 19.16
C PRO A 274 -12.48 17.00 20.45
N ASP A 275 -12.99 15.77 20.38
CA ASP A 275 -12.87 14.81 21.50
C ASP A 275 -11.46 14.21 21.56
N TRP A 276 -10.77 14.11 20.41
CA TRP A 276 -9.41 13.61 20.29
C TRP A 276 -8.53 14.56 19.49
N LEU A 277 -7.31 14.78 19.98
CA LEU A 277 -6.22 15.35 19.18
C LEU A 277 -5.23 14.23 18.85
N LEU A 278 -5.13 13.90 17.56
CA LEU A 278 -4.15 12.96 17.04
C LEU A 278 -2.99 13.78 16.50
N VAL A 279 -1.80 13.66 17.09
CA VAL A 279 -0.70 14.61 16.88
C VAL A 279 0.51 13.91 16.26
N LEU A 280 0.97 14.45 15.15
CA LEU A 280 2.21 14.06 14.50
C LEU A 280 3.28 15.14 14.75
N ASP A 281 4.34 14.79 15.47
CA ASP A 281 5.51 15.63 15.66
C ASP A 281 6.52 15.35 14.53
N ARG A 282 6.49 16.20 13.48
CA ARG A 282 7.40 16.04 12.33
C ARG A 282 8.86 16.23 12.73
N ASP A 283 9.14 17.16 13.65
CA ASP A 283 10.53 17.47 14.03
C ASP A 283 11.16 16.24 14.72
N SER A 284 10.39 15.51 15.54
CA SER A 284 10.80 14.23 16.10
C SER A 284 11.04 13.17 15.01
N ALA A 285 10.18 13.08 14.00
CA ALA A 285 10.32 12.09 12.92
C ALA A 285 11.60 12.26 12.08
N ILE A 286 12.08 13.50 11.94
CA ILE A 286 13.31 13.80 11.17
C ILE A 286 14.57 13.94 12.04
N GLY A 287 14.50 13.51 13.32
CA GLY A 287 15.66 13.45 14.22
C GLY A 287 16.04 14.79 14.86
N ARG A 288 15.15 15.80 14.82
CA ARG A 288 15.30 17.02 15.64
C ARG A 288 14.86 16.74 17.06
N GLU A 289 15.34 17.51 18.03
CA GLU A 289 15.01 17.27 19.45
C GLU A 289 13.50 17.19 19.68
N GLY A 290 13.08 16.10 20.33
CA GLY A 290 11.67 15.72 20.52
C GLY A 290 10.91 16.59 21.51
N ALA A 291 9.60 16.33 21.64
CA ALA A 291 8.62 17.03 22.47
C ALA A 291 8.31 18.47 22.05
N ALA A 292 8.65 18.88 20.80
CA ALA A 292 8.28 20.21 20.30
C ALA A 292 6.75 20.35 20.20
N ALA A 293 6.06 19.30 19.76
CA ALA A 293 4.60 19.28 19.67
C ALA A 293 3.95 19.27 21.06
N GLU A 294 4.47 18.50 22.01
CA GLU A 294 3.94 18.46 23.38
C GLU A 294 4.03 19.83 24.06
N ARG A 295 5.20 20.48 24.00
CA ARG A 295 5.37 21.85 24.55
C ARG A 295 4.47 22.88 23.87
N LEU A 296 4.30 22.77 22.54
CA LEU A 296 3.46 23.70 21.78
C LEU A 296 1.98 23.56 22.15
N LEU A 297 1.50 22.36 22.37
CA LEU A 297 0.11 22.05 22.68
C LEU A 297 -0.20 22.21 24.19
N ASP A 298 0.79 22.37 25.05
CA ASP A 298 0.59 22.63 26.48
C ASP A 298 0.21 24.11 26.74
N ASN A 299 -1.00 24.49 26.35
CA ASN A 299 -1.53 25.85 26.56
C ASN A 299 -3.00 25.84 26.97
N ALA A 300 -3.50 26.99 27.44
CA ALA A 300 -4.84 27.13 28.00
C ALA A 300 -5.94 26.82 26.97
N LEU A 301 -5.77 27.17 25.69
CA LEU A 301 -6.79 26.95 24.67
C LEU A 301 -6.95 25.45 24.38
N ILE A 302 -5.85 24.71 24.28
CA ILE A 302 -5.89 23.24 24.08
C ILE A 302 -6.48 22.55 25.32
N LYS A 303 -6.08 22.96 26.54
CA LYS A 303 -6.63 22.43 27.79
C LYS A 303 -8.14 22.67 27.94
N ALA A 304 -8.67 23.70 27.30
CA ALA A 304 -10.10 24.03 27.32
C ALA A 304 -10.95 23.17 26.35
N THR A 305 -10.34 22.47 25.38
CA THR A 305 -11.03 21.54 24.48
C THR A 305 -11.53 20.29 25.21
N ASN A 306 -12.45 19.54 24.60
CA ASN A 306 -12.85 18.20 25.10
C ASN A 306 -11.64 17.28 25.21
N ALA A 307 -10.79 17.25 24.16
CA ALA A 307 -9.56 16.45 24.16
C ALA A 307 -8.62 16.81 25.32
N GLY A 308 -8.41 18.10 25.57
CA GLY A 308 -7.55 18.57 26.65
C GLY A 308 -8.10 18.22 28.03
N LYS A 309 -9.40 18.43 28.27
CA LYS A 309 -10.08 18.12 29.54
C LYS A 309 -10.08 16.62 29.88
N LYS A 310 -10.16 15.77 28.85
CA LYS A 310 -10.21 14.31 29.02
C LYS A 310 -8.82 13.65 28.94
N GLY A 311 -7.75 14.40 28.67
CA GLY A 311 -6.42 13.84 28.43
C GLY A 311 -6.31 13.02 27.15
N GLN A 312 -7.17 13.30 26.16
CA GLN A 312 -7.27 12.58 24.89
C GLN A 312 -6.42 13.26 23.80
N ILE A 313 -5.16 13.56 24.13
CA ILE A 313 -4.14 14.05 23.20
C ILE A 313 -3.15 12.92 22.95
N VAL A 314 -3.14 12.39 21.75
CA VAL A 314 -2.39 11.19 21.38
C VAL A 314 -1.27 11.55 20.41
N TYR A 315 -0.04 11.30 20.82
CA TYR A 315 1.12 11.46 19.94
C TYR A 315 1.31 10.18 19.13
N LEU A 316 1.07 10.28 17.84
CA LEU A 316 1.19 9.16 16.90
C LEU A 316 2.66 8.90 16.55
N ASN A 317 2.96 7.67 16.11
CA ASN A 317 4.29 7.32 15.62
C ASN A 317 4.62 8.08 14.33
N ALA A 318 5.22 9.25 14.47
CA ALA A 318 5.51 10.14 13.34
C ALA A 318 6.44 9.50 12.28
N MET A 319 7.28 8.52 12.65
CA MET A 319 8.09 7.78 11.69
C MET A 319 7.19 6.97 10.74
N ASN A 320 6.25 6.19 11.27
CA ASN A 320 5.33 5.38 10.47
C ASN A 320 4.36 6.25 9.65
N TRP A 321 3.81 7.28 10.27
CA TRP A 321 2.81 8.15 9.63
C TRP A 321 3.40 9.13 8.64
N TYR A 322 4.52 9.79 8.99
CA TYR A 322 5.08 10.88 8.19
C TYR A 322 6.21 10.41 7.27
N VAL A 323 7.15 9.58 7.75
CA VAL A 323 8.31 9.17 6.95
C VAL A 323 7.97 8.00 6.02
N LEU A 324 7.27 6.99 6.51
CA LEU A 324 6.78 5.87 5.69
C LEU A 324 5.44 6.17 5.00
N ASP A 325 4.88 7.38 5.16
CA ASP A 325 3.61 7.81 4.57
C ASP A 325 2.43 6.85 4.85
N ASN A 326 2.50 6.09 5.97
CA ASN A 326 1.54 5.01 6.28
C ASN A 326 1.44 3.95 5.15
N ALA A 327 2.47 3.82 4.33
CA ALA A 327 2.47 3.02 3.10
C ALA A 327 3.22 1.69 3.22
N GLY A 328 4.01 1.46 4.29
CA GLY A 328 4.59 0.16 4.61
C GLY A 328 3.57 -0.76 5.27
N ILE A 329 3.65 -2.06 5.04
CA ILE A 329 2.68 -3.02 5.61
C ILE A 329 2.81 -3.15 7.13
N THR A 330 4.04 -3.16 7.66
CA THR A 330 4.30 -3.20 9.11
C THR A 330 3.90 -1.87 9.75
N ALA A 331 4.28 -0.74 9.13
CA ALA A 331 3.93 0.59 9.59
C ALA A 331 2.41 0.80 9.64
N LEU A 332 1.69 0.36 8.61
CA LEU A 332 0.22 0.42 8.54
C LEU A 332 -0.42 -0.35 9.70
N ARG A 333 0.02 -1.59 9.94
CA ARG A 333 -0.49 -2.43 11.04
C ARG A 333 -0.21 -1.81 12.41
N ASP A 334 0.99 -1.30 12.63
CA ASP A 334 1.34 -0.66 13.91
C ASP A 334 0.50 0.60 14.15
N ASN A 335 0.24 1.39 13.10
CA ASN A 335 -0.63 2.56 13.17
C ASN A 335 -2.08 2.17 13.50
N VAL A 336 -2.62 1.14 12.87
CA VAL A 336 -3.96 0.61 13.14
C VAL A 336 -4.06 0.13 14.58
N ARG A 337 -3.07 -0.62 15.07
CA ARG A 337 -3.03 -1.12 16.46
C ARG A 337 -2.94 0.01 17.46
N GLN A 338 -2.11 1.03 17.21
CA GLN A 338 -2.02 2.21 18.08
C GLN A 338 -3.39 2.89 18.22
N LEU A 339 -4.07 3.12 17.09
CA LEU A 339 -5.40 3.75 17.12
C LEU A 339 -6.45 2.86 17.78
N HIS A 340 -6.42 1.55 17.51
CA HIS A 340 -7.35 0.61 18.15
C HIS A 340 -7.17 0.58 19.66
N GLU A 341 -5.93 0.54 20.16
CA GLU A 341 -5.66 0.59 21.60
C GLU A 341 -6.18 1.88 22.24
N VAL A 342 -5.98 3.01 21.57
CA VAL A 342 -6.43 4.32 22.05
C VAL A 342 -7.96 4.39 22.13
N PHE A 343 -8.65 4.05 21.05
CA PHE A 343 -10.11 4.19 20.97
C PHE A 343 -10.86 3.13 21.78
N SER A 344 -10.31 1.92 21.91
CA SER A 344 -10.90 0.87 22.75
C SER A 344 -10.94 1.23 24.24
N LYS A 345 -9.93 1.98 24.73
CA LYS A 345 -9.90 2.43 26.14
C LYS A 345 -10.93 3.53 26.45
N ALA A 346 -11.34 4.28 25.42
CA ALA A 346 -12.31 5.36 25.55
C ALA A 346 -13.77 4.93 25.41
N THR A 347 -14.02 3.77 24.81
CA THR A 347 -15.37 3.24 24.68
C THR A 347 -15.77 2.60 26.01
N PRO A 348 -16.83 3.10 26.71
CA PRO A 348 -17.31 2.43 27.91
C PRO A 348 -17.69 0.98 27.58
N ALA A 349 -17.23 0.03 28.39
CA ALA A 349 -17.67 -1.35 28.24
C ALA A 349 -19.21 -1.35 28.29
N VAL A 350 -19.84 -1.76 27.19
CA VAL A 350 -21.30 -2.01 27.20
C VAL A 350 -21.50 -3.24 28.05
N HIS A 351 -22.01 -3.02 29.28
CA HIS A 351 -22.42 -4.07 30.23
C HIS A 351 -23.81 -4.55 29.90
#